data_5e3c9d0cf2f945f8f18b150fbe45310a
#
_entry.id   5e3c9d0cf2f945f8f18b150fbe45310a
#
_cell.length_a   1.000
_cell.length_b   1.000
_cell.length_c   1.000
_cell.angle_alpha   90.00
_cell.angle_beta   90.00
_cell.angle_gamma   90.00
#
_symmetry.space_group_name_H-M   'P 1'
#
loop_
_entity.id
_entity.type
_entity.pdbx_description
1 polymer ?
#
loop_
_entity_poly.entity_id
_entity_poly.type
_entity_poly.pdbx_seq_one_letter_code
_entity_poly.pdbx_strand_id
1 'polypeptide(L)'
;MAAIENRYEFVYLFDVTNGNPNGDPDAGNLPRLDPETNQGLVSDVCLKRKIRNFAALSRDGEPRYGIYVQEGAILNEKHRQAYAAVRPDDKTVAASPKLSPKGDEEEKAVRQFMCDNFFDVRSFGAVMGTKINCGQVRGPVQMSFARSVEPILPLEISITRMAATSEAELKERKDGDAGGDERRDNRTMGRKHVVPYGLYRSHGYVSASLAGKTGFDEADLDLLWTALEQMFDHDRSAARGEMAGRKLFLFRHDSVLGNAPAHRLFDLVTVKRRFQGEDYDLDGPNTDNLPPARRFADYTVSVDPAGPPAGVTLIEKF
;
A
#
# COMPACT_ATOMS: atom_id res chain seq x y z
N MET A 1 5.70 -19.52 16.68
CA MET A 1 6.68 -18.51 17.12
C MET A 1 6.00 -17.59 18.11
N ALA A 2 6.72 -16.93 19.02
CA ALA A 2 6.12 -15.97 19.96
C ALA A 2 5.74 -14.69 19.17
N ALA A 3 4.61 -14.07 19.54
CA ALA A 3 4.23 -12.77 18.99
C ALA A 3 5.23 -11.69 19.42
N ILE A 4 5.31 -10.60 18.65
CA ILE A 4 6.15 -9.45 18.99
C ILE A 4 5.72 -8.85 20.33
N GLU A 5 6.68 -8.37 21.11
CA GLU A 5 6.44 -7.79 22.44
C GLU A 5 6.54 -6.25 22.45
N ASN A 6 7.12 -5.66 21.41
CA ASN A 6 7.31 -4.23 21.30
C ASN A 6 6.25 -3.60 20.40
N ARG A 7 5.78 -2.41 20.78
CA ARG A 7 5.00 -1.55 19.90
C ARG A 7 5.94 -0.77 18.99
N TYR A 8 5.51 -0.54 17.72
CA TYR A 8 6.24 0.30 16.79
C TYR A 8 5.32 1.34 16.15
N GLU A 9 5.86 2.52 15.91
CA GLU A 9 5.39 3.47 14.92
C GLU A 9 6.45 3.64 13.85
N PHE A 10 6.02 4.07 12.65
CA PHE A 10 6.97 4.35 11.58
C PHE A 10 6.53 5.51 10.67
N VAL A 11 7.53 6.20 10.15
CA VAL A 11 7.38 7.18 9.06
C VAL A 11 7.99 6.56 7.82
N TYR A 12 7.19 6.46 6.77
CA TYR A 12 7.59 5.92 5.49
C TYR A 12 7.53 7.00 4.41
N LEU A 13 8.66 7.26 3.75
CA LEU A 13 8.78 8.17 2.62
C LEU A 13 9.03 7.35 1.36
N PHE A 14 8.24 7.61 0.33
CA PHE A 14 8.42 7.05 -1.00
C PHE A 14 8.10 8.09 -2.06
N ASP A 15 8.64 7.94 -3.25
CA ASP A 15 8.38 8.86 -4.34
C ASP A 15 7.83 8.17 -5.59
N VAL A 16 7.36 9.01 -6.50
CA VAL A 16 6.91 8.64 -7.84
C VAL A 16 7.49 9.61 -8.86
N THR A 17 7.98 9.07 -9.97
CA THR A 17 8.42 9.84 -11.15
C THR A 17 7.68 9.33 -12.37
N ASN A 18 7.01 10.25 -13.08
CA ASN A 18 6.26 9.97 -14.31
C ASN A 18 5.27 8.80 -14.18
N GLY A 19 4.58 8.71 -13.05
CA GLY A 19 3.66 7.62 -12.73
C GLY A 19 2.40 8.06 -12.02
N ASN A 20 1.44 7.14 -11.93
CA ASN A 20 0.23 7.30 -11.15
C ASN A 20 0.33 6.37 -9.92
N PRO A 21 0.61 6.90 -8.72
CA PRO A 21 0.79 6.07 -7.53
C PRO A 21 -0.49 5.40 -7.05
N ASN A 22 -1.64 6.09 -7.21
CA ASN A 22 -2.95 5.59 -6.84
C ASN A 22 -4.06 6.30 -7.63
N GLY A 23 -4.45 5.71 -8.75
CA GLY A 23 -5.54 6.24 -9.57
C GLY A 23 -6.89 6.16 -8.89
N ASP A 24 -7.76 7.11 -9.24
CA ASP A 24 -9.15 7.17 -8.78
C ASP A 24 -10.08 6.62 -9.86
N PRO A 25 -10.74 5.46 -9.63
CA PRO A 25 -11.65 4.88 -10.62
C PRO A 25 -12.86 5.78 -10.90
N ASP A 26 -13.29 6.58 -9.94
CA ASP A 26 -14.45 7.47 -10.10
C ASP A 26 -14.10 8.74 -10.86
N ALA A 27 -12.82 9.08 -10.95
CA ALA A 27 -12.29 10.25 -11.67
C ALA A 27 -11.47 9.88 -12.90
N GLY A 28 -11.87 8.85 -13.65
CA GLY A 28 -11.18 8.46 -14.89
C GLY A 28 -9.72 8.03 -14.69
N ASN A 29 -9.41 7.46 -13.53
CA ASN A 29 -8.07 7.03 -13.12
C ASN A 29 -7.05 8.17 -12.96
N LEU A 30 -7.51 9.39 -12.69
CA LEU A 30 -6.64 10.49 -12.25
C LEU A 30 -5.90 10.11 -10.95
N PRO A 31 -4.67 10.58 -10.71
CA PRO A 31 -4.06 10.51 -9.38
C PRO A 31 -4.97 11.16 -8.35
N ARG A 32 -5.16 10.49 -7.21
CA ARG A 32 -6.00 11.03 -6.12
C ARG A 32 -5.36 12.29 -5.54
N LEU A 33 -6.17 13.30 -5.36
CA LEU A 33 -5.78 14.60 -4.83
C LEU A 33 -6.69 15.01 -3.68
N ASP A 34 -6.13 15.75 -2.74
CA ASP A 34 -6.89 16.60 -1.82
C ASP A 34 -7.30 17.86 -2.59
N PRO A 35 -8.62 18.16 -2.74
CA PRO A 35 -9.09 19.25 -3.58
C PRO A 35 -8.75 20.64 -3.03
N GLU A 36 -8.46 20.77 -1.74
CA GLU A 36 -8.13 22.05 -1.12
C GLU A 36 -6.64 22.38 -1.22
N THR A 37 -5.79 21.37 -1.02
CA THR A 37 -4.33 21.57 -0.94
C THR A 37 -3.60 21.14 -2.20
N ASN A 38 -4.27 20.44 -3.13
CA ASN A 38 -3.66 19.78 -4.29
C ASN A 38 -2.56 18.77 -3.92
N GLN A 39 -2.52 18.34 -2.65
CA GLN A 39 -1.60 17.26 -2.26
C GLN A 39 -2.10 15.92 -2.80
N GLY A 40 -1.17 15.14 -3.35
CA GLY A 40 -1.46 13.79 -3.81
C GLY A 40 -1.76 12.85 -2.65
N LEU A 41 -2.71 11.93 -2.87
CA LEU A 41 -3.13 10.94 -1.89
C LEU A 41 -2.86 9.53 -2.39
N VAL A 42 -2.32 8.69 -1.51
CA VAL A 42 -2.21 7.24 -1.73
C VAL A 42 -2.87 6.53 -0.55
N SER A 43 -3.91 5.76 -0.83
CA SER A 43 -4.67 5.06 0.21
C SER A 43 -3.83 3.96 0.87
N ASP A 44 -4.12 3.68 2.15
CA ASP A 44 -3.52 2.56 2.88
C ASP A 44 -3.79 1.22 2.19
N VAL A 45 -4.97 1.06 1.57
CA VAL A 45 -5.33 -0.14 0.80
C VAL A 45 -4.39 -0.34 -0.38
N CYS A 46 -4.00 0.74 -1.06
CA CYS A 46 -3.04 0.69 -2.17
C CYS A 46 -1.65 0.21 -1.68
N LEU A 47 -1.16 0.74 -0.57
CA LEU A 47 0.11 0.31 0.03
C LEU A 47 0.03 -1.14 0.53
N LYS A 48 -1.04 -1.49 1.26
CA LYS A 48 -1.27 -2.86 1.75
C LYS A 48 -1.36 -3.88 0.61
N ARG A 49 -1.95 -3.50 -0.55
CA ARG A 49 -1.95 -4.37 -1.74
C ARG A 49 -0.53 -4.68 -2.22
N LYS A 50 0.36 -3.68 -2.27
CA LYS A 50 1.75 -3.86 -2.69
C LYS A 50 2.53 -4.74 -1.71
N ILE A 51 2.31 -4.56 -0.40
CA ILE A 51 2.88 -5.43 0.64
C ILE A 51 2.38 -6.87 0.46
N ARG A 52 1.07 -7.09 0.19
CA ARG A 52 0.53 -8.43 -0.10
C ARG A 52 1.18 -9.07 -1.32
N ASN A 53 1.33 -8.31 -2.40
CA ASN A 53 1.95 -8.79 -3.63
C ASN A 53 3.42 -9.20 -3.39
N PHE A 54 4.16 -8.39 -2.64
CA PHE A 54 5.53 -8.70 -2.27
C PHE A 54 5.62 -9.95 -1.37
N ALA A 55 4.76 -10.06 -0.36
CA ALA A 55 4.70 -11.22 0.52
C ALA A 55 4.36 -12.50 -0.27
N ALA A 56 3.39 -12.45 -1.18
CA ALA A 56 3.05 -13.56 -2.05
C ALA A 56 4.21 -14.00 -2.94
N LEU A 57 5.00 -13.04 -3.44
CA LEU A 57 6.15 -13.32 -4.30
C LEU A 57 7.35 -13.88 -3.50
N SER A 58 7.66 -13.28 -2.35
CA SER A 58 8.85 -13.62 -1.56
C SER A 58 8.69 -14.88 -0.72
N ARG A 59 7.44 -15.29 -0.43
CA ARG A 59 7.08 -16.44 0.42
C ARG A 59 6.17 -17.43 -0.31
N ASP A 60 6.32 -17.54 -1.63
CA ASP A 60 5.48 -18.41 -2.45
C ASP A 60 5.57 -19.87 -1.99
N GLY A 61 4.40 -20.49 -1.80
CA GLY A 61 4.28 -21.88 -1.34
C GLY A 61 4.64 -22.11 0.14
N GLU A 62 5.10 -21.10 0.88
CA GLU A 62 5.38 -21.26 2.31
C GLU A 62 4.08 -21.31 3.14
N PRO A 63 3.92 -22.30 4.03
CA PRO A 63 2.83 -22.31 5.01
C PRO A 63 2.80 -21.00 5.81
N ARG A 64 1.59 -20.53 6.25
CA ARG A 64 1.37 -19.26 6.96
C ARG A 64 1.39 -18.00 6.10
N TYR A 65 2.00 -18.02 4.91
CA TYR A 65 2.18 -16.82 4.08
C TYR A 65 1.20 -16.73 2.91
N GLY A 66 0.11 -17.49 2.96
CA GLY A 66 -1.00 -17.30 2.03
C GLY A 66 -1.56 -15.87 2.09
N ILE A 67 -2.08 -15.37 0.98
CA ILE A 67 -2.74 -14.06 0.93
C ILE A 67 -4.24 -14.26 0.84
N TYR A 68 -5.00 -13.72 1.79
CA TYR A 68 -6.45 -13.79 1.81
C TYR A 68 -7.08 -12.90 0.73
N VAL A 69 -6.72 -11.60 0.71
CA VAL A 69 -7.20 -10.64 -0.30
C VAL A 69 -6.24 -10.62 -1.49
N GLN A 70 -6.46 -11.56 -2.40
CA GLN A 70 -5.66 -11.72 -3.63
C GLN A 70 -6.56 -11.49 -4.86
N GLU A 71 -6.00 -10.92 -5.93
CA GLU A 71 -6.72 -10.72 -7.18
C GLU A 71 -7.22 -12.05 -7.76
N GLY A 72 -8.50 -12.09 -8.17
CA GLY A 72 -9.16 -13.30 -8.69
C GLY A 72 -9.54 -14.35 -7.65
N ALA A 73 -9.21 -14.18 -6.36
CA ALA A 73 -9.54 -15.13 -5.33
C ALA A 73 -11.02 -15.10 -4.94
N ILE A 74 -11.60 -16.27 -4.67
CA ILE A 74 -12.92 -16.42 -4.11
C ILE A 74 -12.80 -16.54 -2.59
N LEU A 75 -13.13 -15.46 -1.86
CA LEU A 75 -12.94 -15.40 -0.41
C LEU A 75 -13.69 -16.50 0.35
N ASN A 76 -14.91 -16.84 -0.09
CA ASN A 76 -15.70 -17.91 0.54
C ASN A 76 -15.03 -19.30 0.43
N GLU A 77 -14.19 -19.54 -0.57
CA GLU A 77 -13.43 -20.79 -0.67
C GLU A 77 -12.32 -20.84 0.38
N LYS A 78 -11.65 -19.71 0.65
CA LYS A 78 -10.67 -19.60 1.73
C LYS A 78 -11.32 -19.76 3.10
N HIS A 79 -12.52 -19.19 3.30
CA HIS A 79 -13.32 -19.43 4.51
C HIS A 79 -13.70 -20.90 4.65
N ARG A 80 -14.06 -21.57 3.55
CA ARG A 80 -14.40 -22.99 3.56
C ARG A 80 -13.22 -23.87 3.99
N GLN A 81 -12.00 -23.52 3.63
CA GLN A 81 -10.79 -24.21 4.09
C GLN A 81 -10.68 -24.19 5.62
N ALA A 82 -11.01 -23.05 6.27
CA ALA A 82 -11.04 -22.96 7.71
C ALA A 82 -12.04 -23.92 8.34
N TYR A 83 -13.27 -23.99 7.79
CA TYR A 83 -14.28 -24.92 8.28
C TYR A 83 -13.92 -26.37 8.00
N ALA A 84 -13.30 -26.68 6.86
CA ALA A 84 -12.82 -28.04 6.57
C ALA A 84 -11.76 -28.50 7.56
N ALA A 85 -10.89 -27.62 7.99
CA ALA A 85 -9.88 -27.90 9.02
C ALA A 85 -10.46 -28.07 10.41
N VAL A 86 -11.47 -27.25 10.78
CA VAL A 86 -12.10 -27.28 12.10
C VAL A 86 -13.16 -28.40 12.22
N ARG A 87 -13.79 -28.79 11.10
CA ARG A 87 -14.82 -29.85 11.02
C ARG A 87 -14.39 -30.96 10.04
N PRO A 88 -13.32 -31.71 10.29
CA PRO A 88 -12.78 -32.66 9.30
C PRO A 88 -13.75 -33.77 8.92
N ASP A 89 -14.65 -34.16 9.85
CA ASP A 89 -15.63 -35.24 9.63
C ASP A 89 -16.96 -34.76 9.06
N ASP A 90 -17.18 -33.44 8.92
CA ASP A 90 -18.44 -32.88 8.44
C ASP A 90 -18.41 -32.76 6.89
N LYS A 91 -18.91 -33.80 6.22
CA LYS A 91 -19.00 -33.86 4.75
C LYS A 91 -19.86 -32.74 4.14
N THR A 92 -20.68 -32.07 4.93
CA THR A 92 -21.57 -30.98 4.43
C THR A 92 -20.79 -29.68 4.20
N VAL A 93 -19.62 -29.50 4.82
CA VAL A 93 -18.79 -28.29 4.68
C VAL A 93 -18.48 -27.99 3.22
N ALA A 94 -18.16 -29.01 2.41
CA ALA A 94 -17.79 -28.81 1.01
C ALA A 94 -18.91 -28.21 0.15
N ALA A 95 -20.16 -28.58 0.39
CA ALA A 95 -21.31 -28.22 -0.45
C ALA A 95 -22.20 -27.10 0.17
N SER A 96 -22.07 -26.82 1.47
CA SER A 96 -22.94 -25.86 2.15
C SER A 96 -22.78 -24.44 1.61
N PRO A 97 -23.86 -23.78 1.19
CA PRO A 97 -23.80 -22.40 0.71
C PRO A 97 -23.62 -21.38 1.85
N LYS A 98 -23.88 -21.81 3.09
CA LYS A 98 -23.77 -20.97 4.30
C LYS A 98 -23.16 -21.80 5.43
N LEU A 99 -22.12 -21.23 6.07
CA LEU A 99 -21.50 -21.81 7.25
C LEU A 99 -21.34 -20.72 8.31
N SER A 100 -21.63 -21.09 9.56
CA SER A 100 -21.42 -20.21 10.72
C SER A 100 -20.90 -21.07 11.88
N PRO A 101 -20.12 -20.48 12.81
CA PRO A 101 -19.67 -21.19 13.99
C PRO A 101 -20.84 -21.68 14.84
N LYS A 102 -20.72 -22.87 15.43
CA LYS A 102 -21.74 -23.46 16.31
C LYS A 102 -21.59 -23.01 17.78
N GLY A 103 -20.56 -22.23 18.08
CA GLY A 103 -20.28 -21.70 19.42
C GLY A 103 -18.94 -20.96 19.45
N ASP A 104 -18.62 -20.38 20.61
CA ASP A 104 -17.47 -19.49 20.80
C ASP A 104 -16.12 -20.19 20.54
N GLU A 105 -15.97 -21.45 20.91
CA GLU A 105 -14.73 -22.20 20.71
C GLU A 105 -14.48 -22.44 19.22
N GLU A 106 -15.51 -22.77 18.47
CA GLU A 106 -15.40 -22.95 17.02
C GLU A 106 -15.15 -21.63 16.32
N GLU A 107 -15.77 -20.54 16.78
CA GLU A 107 -15.51 -19.19 16.26
C GLU A 107 -14.03 -18.81 16.44
N LYS A 108 -13.45 -19.09 17.61
CA LYS A 108 -12.03 -18.88 17.87
C LYS A 108 -11.15 -19.75 16.96
N ALA A 109 -11.49 -21.04 16.83
CA ALA A 109 -10.73 -21.97 15.99
C ALA A 109 -10.71 -21.56 14.53
N VAL A 110 -11.86 -21.17 13.96
CA VAL A 110 -11.97 -20.68 12.58
C VAL A 110 -11.18 -19.39 12.38
N ARG A 111 -11.28 -18.42 13.31
CA ARG A 111 -10.48 -17.19 13.25
C ARG A 111 -8.98 -17.49 13.35
N GLN A 112 -8.59 -18.39 14.24
CA GLN A 112 -7.19 -18.77 14.42
C GLN A 112 -6.65 -19.41 13.15
N PHE A 113 -7.40 -20.31 12.51
CA PHE A 113 -7.01 -20.88 11.21
C PHE A 113 -6.72 -19.77 10.18
N MET A 114 -7.59 -18.74 10.10
CA MET A 114 -7.39 -17.64 9.15
C MET A 114 -6.12 -16.85 9.48
N CYS A 115 -5.83 -16.61 10.75
CA CYS A 115 -4.58 -15.95 11.17
C CYS A 115 -3.34 -16.81 10.88
N ASP A 116 -3.41 -18.13 11.12
CA ASP A 116 -2.28 -19.04 10.98
C ASP A 116 -1.87 -19.23 9.52
N ASN A 117 -2.83 -19.18 8.59
CA ASN A 117 -2.59 -19.51 7.19
C ASN A 117 -2.48 -18.27 6.27
N PHE A 118 -2.99 -17.10 6.70
CA PHE A 118 -3.01 -15.92 5.85
C PHE A 118 -2.25 -14.75 6.49
N PHE A 119 -1.12 -14.40 5.88
CA PHE A 119 -0.26 -13.29 6.34
C PHE A 119 -1.03 -11.98 6.48
N ASP A 120 -1.85 -11.63 5.51
CA ASP A 120 -2.56 -10.34 5.50
C ASP A 120 -3.71 -10.28 6.50
N VAL A 121 -4.35 -11.42 6.84
CA VAL A 121 -5.31 -11.50 7.94
C VAL A 121 -4.61 -11.31 9.27
N ARG A 122 -3.48 -11.99 9.47
CA ARG A 122 -2.66 -11.91 10.68
C ARG A 122 -2.08 -10.52 10.90
N SER A 123 -1.67 -9.85 9.80
CA SER A 123 -1.00 -8.54 9.83
C SER A 123 -1.98 -7.38 9.85
N PHE A 124 -2.90 -7.30 8.89
CA PHE A 124 -3.79 -6.14 8.68
C PHE A 124 -5.18 -6.34 9.27
N GLY A 125 -5.55 -7.60 9.51
CA GLY A 125 -6.91 -7.97 9.87
C GLY A 125 -7.85 -8.07 8.67
N ALA A 126 -9.04 -8.61 8.91
CA ALA A 126 -10.09 -8.72 7.92
C ALA A 126 -11.48 -8.83 8.56
N VAL A 127 -12.50 -8.34 7.86
CA VAL A 127 -13.91 -8.61 8.15
C VAL A 127 -14.35 -9.75 7.24
N MET A 128 -14.58 -10.92 7.83
CA MET A 128 -14.86 -12.17 7.13
C MET A 128 -16.31 -12.64 7.36
N GLY A 129 -17.21 -11.69 7.64
CA GLY A 129 -18.63 -11.92 7.93
C GLY A 129 -19.49 -12.05 6.66
N THR A 130 -19.19 -13.05 5.81
CA THR A 130 -19.94 -13.35 4.59
C THR A 130 -20.91 -14.51 4.81
N LYS A 131 -21.46 -15.12 3.72
CA LYS A 131 -22.29 -16.33 3.81
C LYS A 131 -21.55 -17.49 4.51
N ILE A 132 -20.25 -17.59 4.34
CA ILE A 132 -19.38 -18.48 5.10
C ILE A 132 -18.62 -17.58 6.08
N ASN A 133 -19.09 -17.57 7.34
CA ASN A 133 -18.67 -16.58 8.33
C ASN A 133 -17.44 -17.06 9.13
N CYS A 134 -16.31 -16.37 8.98
CA CYS A 134 -15.10 -16.58 9.77
C CYS A 134 -14.87 -15.47 10.82
N GLY A 135 -15.88 -14.63 11.08
CA GLY A 135 -15.83 -13.56 12.07
C GLY A 135 -15.01 -12.35 11.61
N GLN A 136 -14.36 -11.71 12.57
CA GLN A 136 -13.55 -10.51 12.35
C GLN A 136 -12.22 -10.62 13.07
N VAL A 137 -11.15 -10.22 12.40
CA VAL A 137 -9.82 -10.08 12.96
C VAL A 137 -9.38 -8.63 12.88
N ARG A 138 -8.90 -8.07 13.98
CA ARG A 138 -8.24 -6.77 14.03
C ARG A 138 -6.73 -7.01 14.04
N GLY A 139 -6.06 -6.68 12.93
CA GLY A 139 -4.63 -6.88 12.78
C GLY A 139 -3.78 -5.83 13.50
N PRO A 140 -2.55 -6.18 13.87
CA PRO A 140 -1.61 -5.28 14.55
C PRO A 140 -1.09 -4.15 13.67
N VAL A 141 -0.99 -4.34 12.35
CA VAL A 141 -0.39 -3.37 11.43
C VAL A 141 -1.47 -2.49 10.82
N GLN A 142 -1.37 -1.18 11.06
CA GLN A 142 -2.24 -0.18 10.47
C GLN A 142 -1.40 0.93 9.85
N MET A 143 -1.89 1.51 8.74
CA MET A 143 -1.23 2.60 8.03
C MET A 143 -2.23 3.72 7.77
N SER A 144 -1.75 4.96 7.79
CA SER A 144 -2.51 6.11 7.30
C SER A 144 -2.44 6.19 5.76
N PHE A 145 -3.32 6.97 5.16
CA PHE A 145 -3.10 7.42 3.78
C PHE A 145 -1.75 8.12 3.70
N ALA A 146 -1.01 7.86 2.63
CA ALA A 146 0.14 8.69 2.31
C ALA A 146 -0.34 9.98 1.64
N ARG A 147 0.32 11.07 1.99
CA ARG A 147 0.07 12.39 1.43
C ARG A 147 1.37 12.94 0.85
N SER A 148 1.31 13.58 -0.31
CA SER A 148 2.52 14.22 -0.86
C SER A 148 2.95 15.38 0.04
N VAL A 149 4.26 15.56 0.19
CA VAL A 149 4.82 16.62 1.05
C VAL A 149 4.62 18.01 0.49
N GLU A 150 4.46 18.12 -0.83
CA GLU A 150 4.09 19.34 -1.55
C GLU A 150 2.87 19.08 -2.45
N PRO A 151 2.16 20.13 -2.91
CA PRO A 151 1.14 19.98 -3.94
C PRO A 151 1.71 19.33 -5.20
N ILE A 152 0.91 18.49 -5.86
CA ILE A 152 1.27 17.87 -7.15
C ILE A 152 0.37 18.38 -8.27
N LEU A 153 0.93 18.42 -9.48
CA LEU A 153 0.18 18.76 -10.68
C LEU A 153 0.20 17.57 -11.65
N PRO A 154 -0.87 16.76 -11.71
CA PRO A 154 -0.96 15.67 -12.65
C PRO A 154 -0.99 16.17 -14.10
N LEU A 155 -0.29 15.44 -14.97
CA LEU A 155 -0.32 15.67 -16.42
C LEU A 155 -1.18 14.60 -17.09
N GLU A 156 -2.02 15.04 -18.03
CA GLU A 156 -2.71 14.15 -18.96
C GLU A 156 -1.87 14.02 -20.23
N ILE A 157 -1.49 12.80 -20.57
CA ILE A 157 -0.66 12.48 -21.74
C ILE A 157 -1.49 11.60 -22.65
N SER A 158 -1.70 12.05 -23.89
CA SER A 158 -2.30 11.24 -24.94
C SER A 158 -1.29 10.24 -25.47
N ILE A 159 -1.69 8.98 -25.56
CA ILE A 159 -0.91 7.89 -26.17
C ILE A 159 -1.68 7.33 -27.34
N THR A 160 -0.99 6.96 -28.40
CA THR A 160 -1.59 6.41 -29.60
C THR A 160 -1.13 5.00 -29.86
N ARG A 161 -2.07 4.13 -30.23
CA ARG A 161 -1.79 2.78 -30.67
C ARG A 161 -1.86 2.72 -32.20
N MET A 162 -0.75 2.35 -32.83
CA MET A 162 -0.67 2.23 -34.30
C MET A 162 -1.26 0.91 -34.80
N ALA A 163 -1.26 -0.15 -33.98
CA ALA A 163 -1.78 -1.46 -34.38
C ALA A 163 -3.31 -1.49 -34.30
N ALA A 164 -3.95 -2.09 -35.31
CA ALA A 164 -5.37 -2.41 -35.29
C ALA A 164 -5.64 -3.68 -34.46
N THR A 165 -6.83 -3.79 -33.85
CA THR A 165 -7.25 -4.99 -33.09
C THR A 165 -7.91 -6.05 -33.99
N SER A 166 -8.42 -5.64 -35.13
CA SER A 166 -9.11 -6.52 -36.10
C SER A 166 -8.85 -6.10 -37.52
N GLU A 167 -9.11 -7.02 -38.48
CA GLU A 167 -9.04 -6.71 -39.92
C GLU A 167 -10.06 -5.65 -40.30
N ALA A 168 -11.22 -5.60 -39.66
CA ALA A 168 -12.24 -4.58 -39.89
C ALA A 168 -11.71 -3.19 -39.53
N GLU A 169 -11.11 -3.03 -38.36
CA GLU A 169 -10.48 -1.77 -37.92
C GLU A 169 -9.34 -1.35 -38.88
N LEU A 170 -8.56 -2.33 -39.35
CA LEU A 170 -7.49 -2.04 -40.32
C LEU A 170 -8.02 -1.59 -41.70
N LYS A 171 -9.15 -2.14 -42.16
CA LYS A 171 -9.83 -1.71 -43.41
C LYS A 171 -10.41 -0.32 -43.25
N GLU A 172 -11.13 -0.03 -42.17
CA GLU A 172 -11.69 1.30 -41.90
C GLU A 172 -10.59 2.39 -41.85
N ARG A 173 -9.41 2.07 -41.34
CA ARG A 173 -8.27 2.98 -41.36
C ARG A 173 -7.73 3.24 -42.74
N LYS A 174 -7.72 2.22 -43.62
CA LYS A 174 -7.26 2.33 -45.00
C LYS A 174 -8.27 3.08 -45.89
N ASP A 175 -9.55 2.83 -45.70
CA ASP A 175 -10.62 3.46 -46.48
C ASP A 175 -10.83 4.93 -46.07
N GLY A 176 -10.54 5.29 -44.82
CA GLY A 176 -10.56 6.67 -44.34
C GLY A 176 -9.39 7.54 -44.84
N ASP A 177 -8.32 6.94 -45.33
CA ASP A 177 -7.14 7.63 -45.88
C ASP A 177 -7.32 8.04 -47.38
N ALA A 178 -8.41 7.58 -48.02
CA ALA A 178 -8.67 7.82 -49.44
C ALA A 178 -9.37 9.18 -49.77
N GLY A 179 -9.67 10.00 -48.76
CA GLY A 179 -10.39 11.29 -48.93
C GLY A 179 -9.60 12.48 -48.41
N GLY A 180 -8.89 13.15 -49.28
CA GLY A 180 -8.09 14.35 -49.20
C GLY A 180 -8.17 15.26 -47.98
N ASP A 181 -6.99 15.63 -47.49
CA ASP A 181 -6.58 16.87 -46.84
C ASP A 181 -6.94 17.17 -45.37
N GLU A 182 -7.51 16.24 -44.64
CA GLU A 182 -7.36 16.24 -43.20
C GLU A 182 -6.90 14.81 -42.78
N ARG A 183 -5.67 14.68 -42.33
CA ARG A 183 -5.16 13.48 -41.69
C ARG A 183 -6.03 13.22 -40.45
N ARG A 184 -7.21 12.65 -40.62
CA ARG A 184 -7.96 12.04 -39.54
C ARG A 184 -7.11 10.87 -39.07
N ASP A 185 -6.39 11.16 -38.01
CA ASP A 185 -5.54 10.21 -37.31
C ASP A 185 -6.44 9.13 -36.70
N ASN A 186 -6.81 8.13 -37.52
CA ASN A 186 -7.66 6.99 -37.15
C ASN A 186 -6.94 6.04 -36.19
N ARG A 187 -6.04 6.61 -35.37
CA ARG A 187 -5.30 5.89 -34.33
C ARG A 187 -6.15 5.76 -33.10
N THR A 188 -6.14 4.60 -32.47
CA THR A 188 -6.78 4.45 -31.16
C THR A 188 -5.99 5.28 -30.16
N MET A 189 -6.62 6.32 -29.63
CA MET A 189 -6.04 7.20 -28.62
C MET A 189 -6.43 6.72 -27.24
N GLY A 190 -5.45 6.65 -26.34
CA GLY A 190 -5.63 6.46 -24.91
C GLY A 190 -5.12 7.67 -24.17
N ARG A 191 -5.58 7.85 -22.93
CA ARG A 191 -5.09 8.90 -22.02
C ARG A 191 -4.37 8.26 -20.85
N LYS A 192 -3.28 8.86 -20.43
CA LYS A 192 -2.50 8.45 -19.28
C LYS A 192 -2.30 9.65 -18.37
N HIS A 193 -2.71 9.50 -17.12
CA HIS A 193 -2.50 10.53 -16.12
C HIS A 193 -1.28 10.17 -15.26
N VAL A 194 -0.33 11.08 -15.16
CA VAL A 194 0.92 10.87 -14.45
C VAL A 194 1.24 12.05 -13.53
N VAL A 195 1.86 11.76 -12.41
CA VAL A 195 2.53 12.73 -11.55
C VAL A 195 3.98 12.83 -12.06
N PRO A 196 4.44 14.02 -12.50
CA PRO A 196 5.83 14.18 -12.98
C PRO A 196 6.83 13.81 -11.92
N TYR A 197 6.62 14.30 -10.70
CA TYR A 197 7.34 13.92 -9.49
C TYR A 197 6.48 14.21 -8.26
N GLY A 198 6.58 13.36 -7.23
CA GLY A 198 5.98 13.59 -5.93
C GLY A 198 6.64 12.73 -4.86
N LEU A 199 7.02 13.35 -3.74
CA LEU A 199 7.45 12.68 -2.52
C LEU A 199 6.26 12.53 -1.59
N TYR A 200 6.00 11.31 -1.12
CA TYR A 200 4.85 10.97 -0.27
C TYR A 200 5.32 10.53 1.11
N ARG A 201 4.55 10.91 2.12
CA ARG A 201 4.75 10.52 3.52
C ARG A 201 3.54 9.74 4.02
N SER A 202 3.76 8.57 4.60
CA SER A 202 2.76 7.75 5.29
C SER A 202 3.22 7.45 6.70
N HIS A 203 2.29 7.32 7.61
CA HIS A 203 2.52 6.87 8.97
C HIS A 203 1.95 5.48 9.18
N GLY A 204 2.64 4.67 9.98
CA GLY A 204 2.18 3.35 10.31
C GLY A 204 2.37 3.02 11.79
N TYR A 205 1.64 2.00 12.21
CA TYR A 205 1.52 1.58 13.59
C TYR A 205 1.55 0.05 13.67
N VAL A 206 2.30 -0.49 14.62
CA VAL A 206 2.32 -1.93 14.89
C VAL A 206 2.05 -2.15 16.37
N SER A 207 0.91 -2.77 16.68
CA SER A 207 0.44 -3.00 18.04
C SER A 207 0.84 -4.38 18.56
N ALA A 208 1.76 -4.45 19.53
CA ALA A 208 2.13 -5.70 20.17
C ALA A 208 0.94 -6.40 20.85
N SER A 209 0.03 -5.63 21.46
CA SER A 209 -1.20 -6.18 22.08
C SER A 209 -2.12 -6.88 21.06
N LEU A 210 -2.21 -6.38 19.81
CA LEU A 210 -2.97 -7.04 18.77
C LEU A 210 -2.18 -8.20 18.14
N ALA A 211 -0.86 -8.08 18.03
CA ALA A 211 0.01 -9.15 17.58
C ALA A 211 -0.14 -10.42 18.44
N GLY A 212 -0.24 -10.27 19.76
CA GLY A 212 -0.53 -11.38 20.67
C GLY A 212 -1.87 -12.08 20.42
N LYS A 213 -2.83 -11.40 19.77
CA LYS A 213 -4.14 -11.99 19.43
C LYS A 213 -4.16 -12.67 18.07
N THR A 214 -3.30 -12.25 17.14
CA THR A 214 -3.27 -12.76 15.77
C THR A 214 -2.14 -13.75 15.51
N GLY A 215 -1.13 -13.79 16.41
CA GLY A 215 0.08 -14.57 16.23
C GLY A 215 1.08 -13.92 15.26
N PHE A 216 1.01 -12.60 15.06
CA PHE A 216 1.98 -11.82 14.30
C PHE A 216 3.32 -11.80 15.05
N ASP A 217 4.36 -12.30 14.43
CA ASP A 217 5.67 -12.51 15.05
C ASP A 217 6.80 -11.69 14.41
N GLU A 218 8.04 -11.87 14.87
CA GLU A 218 9.22 -11.14 14.37
C GLU A 218 9.50 -11.43 12.89
N ALA A 219 9.21 -12.66 12.40
CA ALA A 219 9.40 -12.98 10.99
C ALA A 219 8.39 -12.25 10.09
N ASP A 220 7.15 -12.08 10.58
CA ASP A 220 6.13 -11.27 9.92
C ASP A 220 6.52 -9.78 9.91
N LEU A 221 7.10 -9.30 11.02
CA LEU A 221 7.57 -7.93 11.17
C LEU A 221 8.74 -7.64 10.22
N ASP A 222 9.71 -8.54 10.12
CA ASP A 222 10.83 -8.42 9.19
C ASP A 222 10.37 -8.46 7.73
N LEU A 223 9.38 -9.30 7.41
CA LEU A 223 8.76 -9.33 6.09
C LEU A 223 8.07 -7.99 5.76
N LEU A 224 7.39 -7.38 6.75
CA LEU A 224 6.77 -6.06 6.58
C LEU A 224 7.80 -4.98 6.24
N TRP A 225 8.93 -4.94 6.97
CA TRP A 225 9.99 -3.96 6.72
C TRP A 225 10.65 -4.18 5.35
N THR A 226 10.94 -5.41 4.99
CA THR A 226 11.49 -5.77 3.67
C THR A 226 10.50 -5.42 2.55
N ALA A 227 9.20 -5.65 2.78
CA ALA A 227 8.18 -5.27 1.81
C ALA A 227 8.13 -3.75 1.59
N LEU A 228 8.20 -2.94 2.64
CA LEU A 228 8.23 -1.46 2.51
C LEU A 228 9.46 -0.96 1.76
N GLU A 229 10.59 -1.65 1.87
CA GLU A 229 11.81 -1.35 1.14
C GLU A 229 11.69 -1.71 -0.35
N GLN A 230 11.17 -2.91 -0.68
CA GLN A 230 11.33 -3.53 -2.00
C GLN A 230 10.04 -3.65 -2.81
N MET A 231 8.85 -3.42 -2.23
CA MET A 231 7.57 -3.69 -2.88
C MET A 231 7.37 -2.96 -4.22
N PHE A 232 7.96 -1.78 -4.39
CA PHE A 232 7.84 -1.02 -5.63
C PHE A 232 8.69 -1.60 -6.77
N ASP A 233 9.79 -2.29 -6.46
CA ASP A 233 10.63 -2.94 -7.47
C ASP A 233 9.91 -4.08 -8.17
N HIS A 234 8.96 -4.71 -7.49
CA HIS A 234 8.15 -5.82 -7.99
C HIS A 234 6.74 -5.41 -8.45
N ASP A 235 6.34 -4.13 -8.28
CA ASP A 235 5.03 -3.59 -8.71
C ASP A 235 5.18 -2.69 -9.96
N ARG A 236 6.04 -3.05 -10.90
CA ARG A 236 6.29 -2.29 -12.12
C ARG A 236 5.13 -2.43 -13.12
N SER A 237 4.67 -1.32 -13.65
CA SER A 237 3.71 -1.28 -14.76
C SER A 237 3.81 0.05 -15.52
N ALA A 238 3.25 0.10 -16.71
CA ALA A 238 3.22 1.32 -17.51
C ALA A 238 2.52 2.51 -16.83
N ALA A 239 1.58 2.25 -15.91
CA ALA A 239 0.87 3.29 -15.16
C ALA A 239 1.66 3.75 -13.92
N ARG A 240 2.50 2.90 -13.33
CA ARG A 240 3.21 3.20 -12.07
C ARG A 240 4.40 4.14 -12.25
N GLY A 241 4.99 4.22 -13.45
CA GLY A 241 6.23 4.95 -13.66
C GLY A 241 7.38 4.38 -12.81
N GLU A 242 8.19 5.26 -12.26
CA GLU A 242 9.23 4.89 -11.32
C GLU A 242 8.75 5.24 -9.90
N MET A 243 8.57 4.22 -9.07
CA MET A 243 8.28 4.38 -7.64
C MET A 243 9.39 3.73 -6.83
N ALA A 244 9.77 4.35 -5.71
CA ALA A 244 10.78 3.82 -4.81
C ALA A 244 10.52 4.20 -3.35
N GLY A 245 10.80 3.28 -2.41
CA GLY A 245 10.96 3.61 -1.00
C GLY A 245 12.21 4.46 -0.83
N ARG A 246 12.12 5.57 -0.10
CA ARG A 246 13.23 6.51 0.07
C ARG A 246 13.79 6.54 1.46
N LYS A 247 12.91 6.48 2.49
CA LYS A 247 13.29 6.46 3.90
C LYS A 247 12.26 5.71 4.72
N LEU A 248 12.73 4.95 5.68
CA LEU A 248 11.88 4.28 6.67
C LEU A 248 12.47 4.49 8.07
N PHE A 249 11.79 5.29 8.87
CA PHE A 249 12.13 5.55 10.27
C PHE A 249 11.19 4.76 11.17
N LEU A 250 11.75 3.88 11.99
CA LEU A 250 11.02 3.07 12.96
C LEU A 250 11.24 3.61 14.37
N PHE A 251 10.18 3.73 15.14
CA PHE A 251 10.20 4.06 16.55
C PHE A 251 9.76 2.83 17.33
N ARG A 252 10.72 2.08 17.87
CA ARG A 252 10.47 0.91 18.71
C ARG A 252 10.31 1.35 20.15
N HIS A 253 9.18 1.00 20.75
CA HIS A 253 8.95 1.18 22.18
C HIS A 253 9.46 0.00 22.98
N ASP A 254 9.91 0.27 24.20
CA ASP A 254 10.34 -0.78 25.14
C ASP A 254 9.14 -1.48 25.81
N SER A 255 7.92 -0.95 25.65
CA SER A 255 6.70 -1.49 26.23
C SER A 255 5.63 -1.85 25.20
N VAL A 256 4.76 -2.79 25.57
CA VAL A 256 3.62 -3.26 24.77
C VAL A 256 2.63 -2.14 24.43
N LEU A 257 2.39 -1.21 25.34
CA LEU A 257 1.44 -0.10 25.15
C LEU A 257 2.09 1.16 24.61
N GLY A 258 3.43 1.21 24.57
CA GLY A 258 4.22 2.34 24.12
C GLY A 258 4.63 3.30 25.24
N ASN A 259 5.71 4.04 25.00
CA ASN A 259 6.35 4.95 25.96
C ASN A 259 6.11 6.42 25.59
N ALA A 260 5.61 6.70 24.37
CA ALA A 260 5.31 8.04 23.92
C ALA A 260 4.11 8.06 22.95
N PRO A 261 3.40 9.21 22.82
CA PRO A 261 2.38 9.40 21.81
C PRO A 261 2.97 9.43 20.40
N ALA A 262 2.33 8.73 19.44
CA ALA A 262 2.80 8.57 18.07
C ALA A 262 3.07 9.91 17.35
N HIS A 263 2.18 10.91 17.52
CA HIS A 263 2.33 12.21 16.84
C HIS A 263 3.67 12.89 17.19
N ARG A 264 4.10 12.81 18.48
CA ARG A 264 5.39 13.38 18.90
C ARG A 264 6.58 12.69 18.26
N LEU A 265 6.46 11.41 17.93
CA LEU A 265 7.51 10.66 17.26
C LEU A 265 7.55 11.02 15.76
N PHE A 266 6.38 11.18 15.15
CA PHE A 266 6.29 11.61 13.76
C PHE A 266 6.83 13.02 13.54
N ASP A 267 6.61 13.93 14.47
CA ASP A 267 7.08 15.32 14.44
C ASP A 267 8.62 15.43 14.49
N LEU A 268 9.31 14.37 14.98
CA LEU A 268 10.78 14.31 14.96
C LEU A 268 11.35 14.21 13.53
N VAL A 269 10.57 13.66 12.59
CA VAL A 269 11.02 13.51 11.19
C VAL A 269 10.52 14.69 10.38
N THR A 270 11.43 15.52 9.92
CA THR A 270 11.14 16.71 9.12
C THR A 270 11.62 16.56 7.69
N VAL A 271 10.87 17.15 6.76
CA VAL A 271 11.22 17.21 5.33
C VAL A 271 11.27 18.68 4.94
N LYS A 272 12.36 19.10 4.30
CA LYS A 272 12.56 20.45 3.78
C LYS A 272 12.85 20.42 2.29
N ARG A 273 12.52 21.48 1.58
CA ARG A 273 12.95 21.67 0.20
C ARG A 273 14.42 22.04 0.18
N ARG A 274 15.19 21.41 -0.70
CA ARG A 274 16.59 21.73 -0.93
C ARG A 274 16.77 22.37 -2.30
N PHE A 275 17.33 23.57 -2.31
CA PHE A 275 17.61 24.29 -3.55
C PHE A 275 18.89 25.11 -3.43
N GLN A 276 19.81 24.99 -4.39
CA GLN A 276 21.10 25.68 -4.45
C GLN A 276 21.97 25.54 -3.18
N GLY A 277 21.80 24.40 -2.46
CA GLY A 277 22.56 24.11 -1.24
C GLY A 277 21.91 24.57 0.05
N GLU A 278 20.81 25.29 -0.02
CA GLU A 278 20.01 25.75 1.12
C GLU A 278 18.74 24.92 1.33
N ASP A 279 18.29 24.85 2.59
CA ASP A 279 17.09 24.13 2.99
C ASP A 279 15.98 25.12 3.36
N TYR A 280 14.79 24.90 2.81
CA TYR A 280 13.60 25.74 2.98
C TYR A 280 12.48 24.94 3.64
N ASP A 281 11.81 25.53 4.63
CA ASP A 281 10.63 24.92 5.24
C ASP A 281 9.50 24.87 4.21
N LEU A 282 8.78 23.74 4.13
CA LEU A 282 7.72 23.52 3.12
C LEU A 282 6.58 24.53 3.20
N ASP A 283 6.28 25.03 4.42
CA ASP A 283 5.26 26.06 4.67
C ASP A 283 5.85 27.47 4.77
N GLY A 284 7.13 27.64 4.37
CA GLY A 284 7.83 28.90 4.48
C GLY A 284 7.48 29.90 3.38
N PRO A 285 7.62 31.21 3.64
CA PRO A 285 7.19 32.27 2.72
C PRO A 285 7.94 32.32 1.38
N ASN A 286 9.08 31.61 1.28
CA ASN A 286 9.90 31.58 0.08
C ASN A 286 9.73 30.30 -0.74
N THR A 287 8.92 29.35 -0.29
CA THR A 287 8.77 28.04 -0.94
C THR A 287 8.01 28.14 -2.26
N ASP A 288 7.05 29.07 -2.35
CA ASP A 288 6.25 29.29 -3.57
C ASP A 288 7.09 29.77 -4.77
N ASN A 289 8.27 30.32 -4.53
CA ASN A 289 9.17 30.82 -5.57
C ASN A 289 10.20 29.77 -6.02
N LEU A 290 10.22 28.59 -5.41
CA LEU A 290 11.15 27.52 -5.78
C LEU A 290 10.66 26.78 -7.03
N PRO A 291 11.56 26.32 -7.89
CA PRO A 291 11.18 25.45 -8.99
C PRO A 291 10.58 24.13 -8.44
N PRO A 292 9.63 23.50 -9.15
CA PRO A 292 9.07 22.22 -8.71
C PRO A 292 10.15 21.16 -8.47
N ALA A 293 10.01 20.37 -7.40
CA ALA A 293 10.87 19.23 -7.17
C ALA A 293 10.76 18.20 -8.31
N ARG A 294 11.87 17.54 -8.65
CA ARG A 294 11.93 16.53 -9.72
C ARG A 294 12.60 15.23 -9.29
N ARG A 295 13.19 15.20 -8.11
CA ARG A 295 13.94 14.05 -7.56
C ARG A 295 14.02 14.13 -6.04
N PHE A 296 14.31 13.01 -5.41
CA PHE A 296 14.46 12.94 -3.95
C PHE A 296 15.57 13.85 -3.40
N ALA A 297 16.64 14.06 -4.18
CA ALA A 297 17.74 14.97 -3.79
C ALA A 297 17.36 16.47 -3.72
N ASP A 298 16.15 16.83 -4.19
CA ASP A 298 15.58 18.17 -4.02
C ASP A 298 14.90 18.35 -2.65
N TYR A 299 15.05 17.36 -1.75
CA TYR A 299 14.61 17.41 -0.36
C TYR A 299 15.74 17.05 0.59
N THR A 300 15.69 17.62 1.76
CA THR A 300 16.47 17.22 2.94
C THR A 300 15.51 16.59 3.94
N VAL A 301 15.80 15.35 4.32
CA VAL A 301 15.05 14.64 5.38
C VAL A 301 15.96 14.57 6.60
N SER A 302 15.48 15.05 7.74
CA SER A 302 16.23 15.06 8.98
C SER A 302 15.39 14.59 10.16
N VAL A 303 16.07 14.13 11.19
CA VAL A 303 15.47 13.80 12.48
C VAL A 303 15.91 14.84 13.50
N ASP A 304 15.03 15.29 14.36
CA ASP A 304 15.34 16.21 15.45
C ASP A 304 16.55 15.67 16.26
N PRO A 305 17.61 16.46 16.43
CA PRO A 305 18.80 16.06 17.17
C PRO A 305 18.53 15.67 18.64
N ALA A 306 17.43 16.16 19.24
CA ALA A 306 17.01 15.76 20.58
C ALA A 306 16.62 14.29 20.64
N GLY A 307 16.25 13.70 19.48
CA GLY A 307 15.85 12.30 19.38
C GLY A 307 14.54 11.94 20.09
N PRO A 308 14.17 10.66 20.08
CA PRO A 308 12.95 10.21 20.73
C PRO A 308 13.09 10.24 22.27
N PRO A 309 11.96 10.33 23.00
CA PRO A 309 11.95 10.29 24.46
C PRO A 309 12.41 8.93 25.00
N ALA A 310 12.74 8.90 26.31
CA ALA A 310 13.16 7.68 26.99
C ALA A 310 12.17 6.52 26.80
N GLY A 311 12.69 5.32 26.58
CA GLY A 311 11.91 4.11 26.29
C GLY A 311 11.46 3.98 24.84
N VAL A 312 11.97 4.84 23.95
CA VAL A 312 11.76 4.72 22.48
C VAL A 312 13.11 4.71 21.79
N THR A 313 13.32 3.74 20.91
CA THR A 313 14.53 3.64 20.09
C THR A 313 14.16 3.99 18.64
N LEU A 314 14.88 4.95 18.06
CA LEU A 314 14.79 5.26 16.63
C LEU A 314 15.73 4.35 15.83
N ILE A 315 15.21 3.78 14.75
CA ILE A 315 15.95 2.93 13.81
C ILE A 315 15.66 3.47 12.41
N GLU A 316 16.68 3.93 11.72
CA GLU A 316 16.60 4.23 10.29
C GLU A 316 16.95 2.95 9.52
N LYS A 317 16.03 2.47 8.70
CA LYS A 317 16.21 1.22 7.93
C LYS A 317 16.92 1.48 6.61
N PHE A 318 16.58 2.56 5.93
CA PHE A 318 17.20 2.99 4.66
C PHE A 318 16.92 4.47 4.38
#